data_91826f1bc0f2bcca5560a139f6a935a7
#
_entry.id   91826f1bc0f2bcca5560a139f6a935a7
#
_cell.length_a   1.000
_cell.length_b   1.000
_cell.length_c   1.000
_cell.angle_alpha   90.00
_cell.angle_beta   90.00
_cell.angle_gamma   90.00
#
_symmetry.space_group_name_H-M   'P 1'
#
loop_
_entity.id
_entity.type
_entity.pdbx_description
1 polymer ?
#
loop_
_entity_poly.entity_id
_entity_poly.type
_entity_poly.pdbx_seq_one_letter_code
_entity_poly.pdbx_strand_id
1 'polypeptide(L)'
;MDVEPPVVVGVDVAAARPCVAVAARGGRRLEALDWLEAPADDAGGRALLADWVHRWRPAAVAVDAPQGLRRPRAGSGDRACDAALRAAGLPVYRVPDRGQAAALGPRHWMAVGRELFALLRGRRYGYEPPPAGGSPPVLAPAPALLEVYPHASFAALLGGVPPAKGTRRGQWARVRLLRACGVAWDEFFDHDSLDALVAALTAWRFLNGQACALGDEREGLVWLPVTAAAFAAARPYRRLDGPGFAARLAALGA
;
A
#
# COMPACT_ATOMS: atom_id res chain seq x y z
N MET A 1 -31.65 0.83 6.39
CA MET A 1 -30.70 1.94 6.61
C MET A 1 -29.53 1.65 5.70
N ASP A 2 -29.33 2.48 4.69
CA ASP A 2 -28.16 2.36 3.83
C ASP A 2 -26.94 2.75 4.66
N VAL A 3 -26.06 1.79 4.92
CA VAL A 3 -24.78 2.07 5.61
C VAL A 3 -23.93 2.90 4.65
N GLU A 4 -23.48 4.06 5.12
CA GLU A 4 -22.61 4.91 4.31
C GLU A 4 -21.35 4.13 3.92
N PRO A 5 -20.96 4.16 2.64
CA PRO A 5 -19.77 3.45 2.19
C PRO A 5 -18.50 3.91 2.94
N PRO A 6 -17.61 2.99 3.33
CA PRO A 6 -16.46 3.34 4.14
C PRO A 6 -15.48 4.25 3.40
N VAL A 7 -14.90 5.19 4.12
CA VAL A 7 -13.74 5.95 3.66
C VAL A 7 -12.47 5.16 3.96
N VAL A 8 -11.53 5.17 3.03
CA VAL A 8 -10.18 4.63 3.18
C VAL A 8 -9.16 5.71 2.82
N VAL A 9 -7.95 5.58 3.34
CA VAL A 9 -6.86 6.49 3.00
C VAL A 9 -5.65 5.69 2.51
N GLY A 10 -5.05 6.14 1.40
CA GLY A 10 -3.77 5.66 0.90
C GLY A 10 -2.71 6.75 1.04
N VAL A 11 -1.49 6.37 1.41
CA VAL A 11 -0.36 7.29 1.60
C VAL A 11 0.87 6.75 0.89
N ASP A 12 1.42 7.54 -0.02
CA ASP A 12 2.78 7.38 -0.57
C ASP A 12 3.75 8.18 0.29
N VAL A 13 4.75 7.50 0.87
CA VAL A 13 5.73 8.12 1.75
C VAL A 13 6.99 8.47 0.97
N ALA A 14 7.34 9.75 1.00
CA ALA A 14 8.57 10.27 0.43
C ALA A 14 9.51 10.81 1.53
N ALA A 15 10.72 11.23 1.15
CA ALA A 15 11.69 11.87 2.04
C ALA A 15 12.19 13.20 1.47
N ALA A 16 12.51 13.25 0.18
CA ALA A 16 12.99 14.44 -0.51
C ALA A 16 11.88 15.22 -1.24
N ARG A 17 10.68 14.71 -1.20
CA ARG A 17 9.46 15.25 -1.80
C ARG A 17 8.35 15.23 -0.76
N PRO A 18 7.23 15.94 -0.96
CA PRO A 18 6.06 15.76 -0.11
C PRO A 18 5.57 14.31 -0.11
N CYS A 19 5.04 13.86 1.02
CA CYS A 19 4.20 12.67 1.06
C CYS A 19 2.86 13.00 0.40
N VAL A 20 2.32 12.06 -0.38
CA VAL A 20 1.02 12.22 -1.03
C VAL A 20 0.01 11.31 -0.35
N ALA A 21 -1.13 11.86 0.05
CA ALA A 21 -2.23 11.10 0.61
C ALA A 21 -3.51 11.32 -0.19
N VAL A 22 -4.33 10.26 -0.32
CA VAL A 22 -5.65 10.30 -0.92
C VAL A 22 -6.69 9.73 0.06
N ALA A 23 -7.76 10.47 0.29
CA ALA A 23 -8.98 9.95 0.89
C ALA A 23 -9.92 9.48 -0.22
N ALA A 24 -10.46 8.26 -0.10
CA ALA A 24 -11.34 7.68 -1.09
C ALA A 24 -12.52 6.96 -0.43
N ARG A 25 -13.68 6.99 -1.08
CA ARG A 25 -14.90 6.32 -0.63
C ARG A 25 -15.12 5.04 -1.42
N GLY A 26 -15.27 3.92 -0.70
CA GLY A 26 -15.57 2.62 -1.27
C GLY A 26 -17.08 2.42 -1.47
N GLY A 27 -17.49 2.04 -2.67
CA GLY A 27 -18.88 1.70 -3.01
C GLY A 27 -18.86 0.62 -4.08
N ARG A 28 -19.62 0.80 -5.17
CA ARG A 28 -19.47 -0.04 -6.38
C ARG A 28 -18.09 0.11 -7.01
N ARG A 29 -17.47 1.25 -6.81
CA ARG A 29 -16.11 1.60 -7.20
C ARG A 29 -15.47 2.40 -6.06
N LEU A 30 -14.15 2.53 -6.10
CA LEU A 30 -13.41 3.39 -5.20
C LEU A 30 -13.30 4.78 -5.85
N GLU A 31 -13.81 5.80 -5.18
CA GLU A 31 -13.83 7.18 -5.67
C GLU A 31 -12.94 8.07 -4.81
N ALA A 32 -11.95 8.71 -5.42
CA ALA A 32 -11.12 9.68 -4.72
C ALA A 32 -11.95 10.92 -4.35
N LEU A 33 -11.81 11.38 -3.11
CA LEU A 33 -12.58 12.49 -2.56
C LEU A 33 -11.72 13.73 -2.35
N ASP A 34 -10.49 13.54 -1.89
CA ASP A 34 -9.61 14.65 -1.51
C ASP A 34 -8.15 14.18 -1.46
N TRP A 35 -7.23 15.13 -1.56
CA TRP A 35 -5.80 14.92 -1.63
C TRP A 35 -5.07 15.83 -0.67
N LEU A 36 -3.92 15.36 -0.20
CA LEU A 36 -2.97 16.15 0.57
C LEU A 36 -1.56 15.86 0.09
N GLU A 37 -0.81 16.91 -0.17
CA GLU A 37 0.65 16.89 -0.23
C GLU A 37 1.19 17.50 1.06
N ALA A 38 1.93 16.71 1.84
CA ALA A 38 2.49 17.16 3.12
C ALA A 38 4.01 17.07 3.11
N PRO A 39 4.74 18.08 3.59
CA PRO A 39 6.19 18.01 3.73
C PRO A 39 6.62 16.78 4.52
N ALA A 40 7.57 16.01 3.97
CA ALA A 40 8.06 14.79 4.61
C ALA A 40 9.20 15.05 5.59
N ASP A 41 9.93 16.14 5.40
CA ASP A 41 11.22 16.42 6.00
C ASP A 41 11.16 17.02 7.42
N ASP A 42 9.98 17.41 7.88
CA ASP A 42 9.79 17.93 9.23
C ASP A 42 8.67 17.21 10.02
N ALA A 43 8.68 17.39 11.34
CA ALA A 43 7.69 16.81 12.24
C ALA A 43 6.30 17.43 12.05
N GLY A 44 6.24 18.72 11.66
CA GLY A 44 4.99 19.46 11.43
C GLY A 44 4.24 18.89 10.23
N GLY A 45 4.93 18.63 9.12
CA GLY A 45 4.33 18.02 7.94
C GLY A 45 3.78 16.61 8.20
N ARG A 46 4.51 15.79 8.97
CA ARG A 46 4.03 14.46 9.36
C ARG A 46 2.83 14.51 10.31
N ALA A 47 2.83 15.47 11.24
CA ALA A 47 1.68 15.71 12.12
C ALA A 47 0.45 16.19 11.31
N LEU A 48 0.64 17.13 10.39
CA LEU A 48 -0.39 17.62 9.47
C LEU A 48 -1.02 16.44 8.68
N LEU A 49 -0.19 15.56 8.13
CA LEU A 49 -0.65 14.37 7.41
C LEU A 49 -1.49 13.46 8.33
N ALA A 50 -1.00 13.18 9.53
CA ALA A 50 -1.73 12.34 10.48
C ALA A 50 -3.05 12.97 10.95
N ASP A 51 -3.10 14.29 11.10
CA ASP A 51 -4.32 15.04 11.43
C ASP A 51 -5.31 15.06 10.28
N TRP A 52 -4.82 15.22 9.05
CA TRP A 52 -5.67 15.14 7.85
C TRP A 52 -6.28 13.74 7.70
N VAL A 53 -5.48 12.67 7.86
CA VAL A 53 -6.00 11.29 7.88
C VAL A 53 -7.08 11.14 8.94
N HIS A 54 -6.84 11.64 10.14
CA HIS A 54 -7.80 11.52 11.25
C HIS A 54 -9.13 12.24 10.98
N ARG A 55 -9.13 13.39 10.30
CA ARG A 55 -10.35 14.12 9.92
C ARG A 55 -11.29 13.30 9.03
N TRP A 56 -10.74 12.48 8.16
CA TRP A 56 -11.52 11.60 7.27
C TRP A 56 -12.16 10.41 7.98
N ARG A 57 -11.77 10.11 9.22
CA ARG A 57 -12.24 8.93 9.99
C ARG A 57 -12.28 7.66 9.16
N PRO A 58 -11.19 7.30 8.46
CA PRO A 58 -11.18 6.16 7.56
C PRO A 58 -11.35 4.84 8.31
N ALA A 59 -12.02 3.88 7.69
CA ALA A 59 -12.11 2.52 8.20
C ALA A 59 -10.78 1.74 8.04
N ALA A 60 -9.94 2.15 7.07
CA ALA A 60 -8.59 1.61 6.90
C ALA A 60 -7.65 2.67 6.31
N VAL A 61 -6.38 2.63 6.73
CA VAL A 61 -5.28 3.44 6.20
C VAL A 61 -4.20 2.51 5.69
N ALA A 62 -3.73 2.72 4.46
CA ALA A 62 -2.63 1.98 3.86
C ALA A 62 -1.45 2.92 3.58
N VAL A 63 -0.26 2.56 4.05
CA VAL A 63 0.93 3.40 4.00
C VAL A 63 2.05 2.68 3.24
N ASP A 64 2.61 3.32 2.20
CA ASP A 64 3.78 2.83 1.46
C ASP A 64 5.06 3.09 2.26
N ALA A 65 5.23 2.33 3.31
CA ALA A 65 6.47 2.31 4.09
C ALA A 65 6.51 1.08 4.99
N PRO A 66 7.70 0.61 5.40
CA PRO A 66 7.81 -0.47 6.36
C PRO A 66 7.35 -0.02 7.75
N GLN A 67 6.37 -0.73 8.30
CA GLN A 67 5.88 -0.48 9.66
C GLN A 67 6.80 -1.04 10.75
N GLY A 68 7.62 -2.03 10.41
CA GLY A 68 8.54 -2.71 11.32
C GLY A 68 9.93 -2.85 10.75
N LEU A 69 10.89 -3.14 11.63
CA LEU A 69 12.29 -3.39 11.28
C LEU A 69 12.52 -4.89 11.10
N ARG A 70 13.53 -5.22 10.31
CA ARG A 70 14.01 -6.58 10.18
C ARG A 70 14.52 -7.09 11.53
N ARG A 71 14.15 -8.31 11.88
CA ARG A 71 14.71 -9.02 13.02
C ARG A 71 15.90 -9.88 12.58
N PRO A 72 16.96 -9.98 13.40
CA PRO A 72 18.03 -10.92 13.13
C PRO A 72 17.47 -12.34 13.06
N ARG A 73 17.69 -13.03 11.94
CA ARG A 73 17.39 -14.46 11.75
C ARG A 73 18.61 -15.14 11.15
N ALA A 74 18.89 -16.36 11.56
CA ALA A 74 19.92 -17.16 10.93
C ALA A 74 19.60 -17.36 9.44
N GLY A 75 20.54 -17.01 8.57
CA GLY A 75 20.45 -17.25 7.12
C GLY A 75 19.58 -16.28 6.31
N SER A 76 18.88 -15.30 6.92
CA SER A 76 18.06 -14.34 6.19
C SER A 76 18.51 -12.89 6.44
N GLY A 77 18.73 -12.16 5.36
CA GLY A 77 18.98 -10.72 5.37
C GLY A 77 17.73 -9.86 5.15
N ASP A 78 16.55 -10.45 5.03
CA ASP A 78 15.28 -9.77 4.73
C ASP A 78 14.22 -10.07 5.81
N ARG A 79 13.19 -9.19 5.92
CA ARG A 79 11.96 -9.53 6.65
C ARG A 79 11.23 -10.66 5.92
N ALA A 80 10.35 -11.37 6.62
CA ALA A 80 9.57 -12.47 6.01
C ALA A 80 8.75 -12.01 4.80
N CYS A 81 8.13 -10.82 4.86
CA CYS A 81 7.38 -10.25 3.73
C CYS A 81 8.29 -9.91 2.53
N ASP A 82 9.46 -9.32 2.78
CA ASP A 82 10.42 -8.94 1.74
C ASP A 82 11.00 -10.19 1.05
N ALA A 83 11.30 -11.24 1.82
CA ALA A 83 11.73 -12.53 1.29
C ALA A 83 10.65 -13.19 0.43
N ALA A 84 9.38 -13.14 0.85
CA ALA A 84 8.25 -13.67 0.08
C ALA A 84 8.06 -12.93 -1.26
N LEU A 85 8.20 -11.60 -1.26
CA LEU A 85 8.12 -10.79 -2.48
C LEU A 85 9.28 -11.09 -3.43
N ARG A 86 10.52 -11.20 -2.93
CA ARG A 86 11.69 -11.60 -3.77
C ARG A 86 11.51 -12.98 -4.37
N ALA A 87 11.04 -13.95 -3.58
CA ALA A 87 10.76 -15.31 -4.05
C ALA A 87 9.65 -15.32 -5.12
N ALA A 88 8.75 -14.33 -5.10
CA ALA A 88 7.75 -14.12 -6.14
C ALA A 88 8.28 -13.41 -7.39
N GLY A 89 9.55 -13.00 -7.44
CA GLY A 89 10.16 -12.26 -8.56
C GLY A 89 9.98 -10.74 -8.50
N LEU A 90 9.59 -10.21 -7.35
CA LEU A 90 9.39 -8.77 -7.15
C LEU A 90 10.58 -8.16 -6.40
N PRO A 91 11.26 -7.15 -6.96
CA PRO A 91 12.33 -6.46 -6.27
C PRO A 91 11.77 -5.64 -5.11
N VAL A 92 12.43 -5.70 -3.95
CA VAL A 92 12.09 -4.91 -2.76
C VAL A 92 13.34 -4.28 -2.17
N TYR A 93 13.16 -3.14 -1.51
CA TYR A 93 14.22 -2.54 -0.72
C TYR A 93 14.48 -3.37 0.53
N ARG A 94 15.74 -3.42 0.93
CA ARG A 94 16.10 -4.08 2.17
C ARG A 94 15.74 -3.19 3.36
N VAL A 95 14.89 -3.68 4.23
CA VAL A 95 14.56 -2.99 5.48
C VAL A 95 15.69 -3.22 6.49
N PRO A 96 16.20 -2.15 7.15
CA PRO A 96 17.27 -2.26 8.11
C PRO A 96 16.83 -3.00 9.37
N ASP A 97 17.79 -3.57 10.08
CA ASP A 97 17.61 -3.99 11.48
C ASP A 97 17.69 -2.77 12.43
N ARG A 98 17.53 -3.04 13.74
CA ARG A 98 17.51 -1.98 14.75
C ARG A 98 18.80 -1.16 14.81
N GLY A 99 19.96 -1.81 14.67
CA GLY A 99 21.26 -1.14 14.67
C GLY A 99 21.44 -0.26 13.44
N GLN A 100 21.11 -0.79 12.26
CA GLN A 100 21.19 -0.07 11.00
C GLN A 100 20.17 1.08 10.94
N ALA A 101 18.97 0.88 11.48
CA ALA A 101 17.93 1.91 11.49
C ALA A 101 18.31 3.13 12.35
N ALA A 102 19.14 2.96 13.39
CA ALA A 102 19.65 4.07 14.18
C ALA A 102 20.58 5.00 13.40
N ALA A 103 21.23 4.49 12.34
CA ALA A 103 22.08 5.26 11.44
C ALA A 103 21.30 5.94 10.30
N LEU A 104 20.01 5.65 10.12
CA LEU A 104 19.17 6.36 9.15
C LEU A 104 18.89 7.78 9.65
N GLY A 105 19.19 8.78 8.84
CA GLY A 105 18.82 10.15 9.14
C GLY A 105 17.27 10.31 9.19
N PRO A 106 16.78 11.34 9.88
CA PRO A 106 15.34 11.59 10.04
C PRO A 106 14.63 11.85 8.70
N ARG A 107 15.38 12.21 7.66
CA ARG A 107 14.89 12.43 6.29
C ARG A 107 14.94 11.18 5.42
N HIS A 108 15.27 10.02 5.97
CA HIS A 108 15.20 8.77 5.20
C HIS A 108 13.73 8.30 5.15
N TRP A 109 13.21 7.98 3.96
CA TRP A 109 11.80 7.62 3.76
C TRP A 109 11.29 6.50 4.71
N MET A 110 12.13 5.51 5.03
CA MET A 110 11.75 4.47 6.02
C MET A 110 11.64 5.03 7.43
N ALA A 111 12.42 6.05 7.80
CA ALA A 111 12.29 6.72 9.10
C ALA A 111 11.00 7.55 9.15
N VAL A 112 10.73 8.31 8.10
CA VAL A 112 9.48 9.08 7.92
C VAL A 112 8.26 8.17 8.03
N GLY A 113 8.25 7.06 7.29
CA GLY A 113 7.16 6.09 7.32
C GLY A 113 6.91 5.48 8.71
N ARG A 114 7.97 5.07 9.40
CA ARG A 114 7.87 4.52 10.75
C ARG A 114 7.32 5.53 11.76
N GLU A 115 7.73 6.79 11.64
CA GLU A 115 7.20 7.87 12.47
C GLU A 115 5.72 8.12 12.17
N LEU A 116 5.32 8.11 10.91
CA LEU A 116 3.91 8.21 10.52
C LEU A 116 3.09 7.05 11.08
N PHE A 117 3.58 5.81 11.00
CA PHE A 117 2.94 4.67 11.66
C PHE A 117 2.78 4.88 13.16
N ALA A 118 3.79 5.43 13.84
CA ALA A 118 3.72 5.72 15.28
C ALA A 118 2.68 6.79 15.60
N LEU A 119 2.62 7.87 14.81
CA LEU A 119 1.62 8.93 14.95
C LEU A 119 0.19 8.40 14.75
N LEU A 120 -0.02 7.59 13.72
CA LEU A 120 -1.33 6.99 13.44
C LEU A 120 -1.75 6.01 14.54
N ARG A 121 -0.84 5.16 15.03
CA ARG A 121 -1.13 4.28 16.19
C ARG A 121 -1.49 5.07 17.44
N GLY A 122 -0.83 6.19 17.69
CA GLY A 122 -1.19 7.14 18.77
C GLY A 122 -2.62 7.68 18.65
N ARG A 123 -3.18 7.68 17.43
CA ARG A 123 -4.59 8.05 17.15
C ARG A 123 -5.52 6.84 17.07
N ARG A 124 -5.11 5.68 17.59
CA ARG A 124 -5.85 4.42 17.66
C ARG A 124 -6.10 3.73 16.31
N TYR A 125 -5.27 3.96 15.32
CA TYR A 125 -5.23 3.09 14.13
C TYR A 125 -4.38 1.87 14.43
N GLY A 126 -4.87 0.70 14.09
CA GLY A 126 -4.15 -0.54 14.33
C GLY A 126 -4.69 -1.68 13.47
N TYR A 127 -3.95 -2.75 13.38
CA TYR A 127 -4.38 -4.00 12.79
C TYR A 127 -4.40 -5.06 13.89
N GLU A 128 -5.56 -5.65 14.11
CA GLU A 128 -5.69 -6.89 14.88
C GLU A 128 -5.88 -8.03 13.87
N PRO A 129 -4.92 -8.95 13.75
CA PRO A 129 -5.07 -10.09 12.86
C PRO A 129 -6.30 -10.91 13.29
N PRO A 130 -7.08 -11.45 12.33
CA PRO A 130 -8.13 -12.40 12.67
C PRO A 130 -7.51 -13.63 13.34
N PRO A 131 -8.21 -14.26 14.28
CA PRO A 131 -7.75 -15.51 14.87
C PRO A 131 -7.50 -16.55 13.77
N ALA A 132 -6.44 -17.33 13.92
CA ALA A 132 -6.02 -18.31 12.92
C ALA A 132 -7.20 -19.20 12.50
N GLY A 133 -7.55 -19.19 11.19
CA GLY A 133 -8.69 -19.93 10.63
C GLY A 133 -10.03 -19.20 10.64
N GLY A 134 -10.10 -17.96 11.11
CA GLY A 134 -11.31 -17.13 11.10
C GLY A 134 -11.54 -16.42 9.77
N SER A 135 -12.81 -16.15 9.43
CA SER A 135 -13.20 -15.20 8.39
C SER A 135 -12.65 -13.82 8.75
N PRO A 136 -12.33 -12.96 7.74
CA PRO A 136 -11.89 -11.60 8.03
C PRO A 136 -12.90 -10.92 8.97
N PRO A 137 -12.44 -10.12 9.94
CA PRO A 137 -13.32 -9.55 10.94
C PRO A 137 -14.37 -8.68 10.26
N VAL A 138 -15.62 -8.96 10.58
CA VAL A 138 -16.73 -8.05 10.31
C VAL A 138 -16.50 -6.83 11.22
N LEU A 139 -15.92 -5.76 10.67
CA LEU A 139 -15.60 -4.50 11.35
C LEU A 139 -14.71 -4.68 12.60
N ALA A 140 -13.41 -4.52 12.41
CA ALA A 140 -12.49 -4.36 13.54
C ALA A 140 -12.93 -3.16 14.41
N PRO A 141 -12.84 -3.26 15.75
CA PRO A 141 -13.21 -2.16 16.67
C PRO A 141 -12.33 -0.92 16.53
N ALA A 142 -11.22 -1.01 15.82
CA ALA A 142 -10.35 0.10 15.46
C ALA A 142 -10.10 0.15 13.95
N PRO A 143 -9.93 1.35 13.35
CA PRO A 143 -9.56 1.49 11.95
C PRO A 143 -8.27 0.75 11.64
N ALA A 144 -8.23 -0.04 10.57
CA ALA A 144 -7.05 -0.81 10.18
C ALA A 144 -5.90 0.09 9.71
N LEU A 145 -4.66 -0.29 10.04
CA LEU A 145 -3.44 0.39 9.60
C LEU A 145 -2.52 -0.63 8.91
N LEU A 146 -2.34 -0.48 7.61
CA LEU A 146 -1.72 -1.45 6.72
C LEU A 146 -0.40 -0.93 6.16
N GLU A 147 0.63 -1.78 6.13
CA GLU A 147 1.80 -1.56 5.29
C GLU A 147 1.49 -2.08 3.89
N VAL A 148 1.80 -1.28 2.86
CA VAL A 148 1.67 -1.66 1.46
C VAL A 148 2.96 -1.39 0.71
N TYR A 149 3.08 -1.99 -0.47
CA TYR A 149 4.18 -1.74 -1.39
C TYR A 149 3.59 -1.56 -2.80
N PRO A 150 3.38 -0.32 -3.28
CA PRO A 150 2.71 0.00 -4.54
C PRO A 150 3.25 -0.75 -5.75
N HIS A 151 4.58 -0.90 -5.87
CA HIS A 151 5.16 -1.67 -6.96
C HIS A 151 4.66 -3.13 -7.00
N ALA A 152 4.63 -3.78 -5.85
CA ALA A 152 4.10 -5.14 -5.72
C ALA A 152 2.57 -5.17 -5.88
N SER A 153 1.85 -4.14 -5.39
CA SER A 153 0.41 -4.02 -5.55
C SER A 153 0.01 -3.93 -7.03
N PHE A 154 0.67 -3.08 -7.81
CA PHE A 154 0.45 -2.98 -9.27
C PHE A 154 0.80 -4.29 -9.99
N ALA A 155 1.91 -4.94 -9.61
CA ALA A 155 2.29 -6.20 -10.19
C ALA A 155 1.28 -7.31 -9.88
N ALA A 156 0.80 -7.38 -8.64
CA ALA A 156 -0.20 -8.35 -8.21
C ALA A 156 -1.53 -8.19 -8.95
N LEU A 157 -2.03 -6.96 -9.07
CA LEU A 157 -3.25 -6.64 -9.83
C LEU A 157 -3.16 -7.04 -11.29
N LEU A 158 -2.00 -6.81 -11.91
CA LEU A 158 -1.77 -7.08 -13.32
C LEU A 158 -1.40 -8.56 -13.59
N GLY A 159 -0.96 -9.29 -12.57
CA GLY A 159 -0.38 -10.63 -12.74
C GLY A 159 0.99 -10.61 -13.44
N GLY A 160 1.74 -9.51 -13.32
CA GLY A 160 3.07 -9.31 -13.89
C GLY A 160 3.59 -7.90 -13.63
N VAL A 161 4.89 -7.68 -13.80
CA VAL A 161 5.52 -6.39 -13.51
C VAL A 161 5.21 -5.37 -14.61
N PRO A 162 4.55 -4.23 -14.28
CA PRO A 162 4.26 -3.19 -15.26
C PRO A 162 5.53 -2.46 -15.71
N PRO A 163 5.48 -1.64 -16.78
CA PRO A 163 6.57 -0.77 -17.18
C PRO A 163 7.01 0.18 -16.05
N ALA A 164 8.27 0.65 -16.09
CA ALA A 164 8.87 1.49 -15.06
C ALA A 164 8.03 2.76 -14.79
N LYS A 165 7.77 3.06 -13.51
CA LYS A 165 6.88 4.15 -13.08
C LYS A 165 7.32 5.55 -13.53
N GLY A 166 8.62 5.79 -13.64
CA GLY A 166 9.18 7.06 -14.10
C GLY A 166 9.03 7.31 -15.61
N THR A 167 8.43 6.40 -16.38
CA THR A 167 8.19 6.57 -17.81
C THR A 167 6.72 6.88 -18.08
N ARG A 168 6.43 7.69 -19.13
CA ARG A 168 5.04 7.92 -19.58
C ARG A 168 4.26 6.61 -19.75
N ARG A 169 4.88 5.61 -20.36
CA ARG A 169 4.27 4.28 -20.55
C ARG A 169 3.92 3.62 -19.21
N GLY A 170 4.81 3.73 -18.22
CA GLY A 170 4.59 3.16 -16.90
C GLY A 170 3.48 3.87 -16.11
N GLN A 171 3.39 5.20 -16.22
CA GLN A 171 2.30 5.97 -15.62
C GLN A 171 0.96 5.63 -16.28
N TRP A 172 0.88 5.64 -17.62
CA TRP A 172 -0.31 5.23 -18.35
C TRP A 172 -0.76 3.80 -18.04
N ALA A 173 0.18 2.89 -17.88
CA ALA A 173 -0.12 1.52 -17.49
C ALA A 173 -0.83 1.46 -16.14
N ARG A 174 -0.37 2.23 -15.16
CA ARG A 174 -0.96 2.31 -13.82
C ARG A 174 -2.34 2.97 -13.83
N VAL A 175 -2.49 4.08 -14.55
CA VAL A 175 -3.79 4.74 -14.75
C VAL A 175 -4.82 3.77 -15.29
N ARG A 176 -4.50 3.08 -16.40
CA ARG A 176 -5.43 2.11 -17.02
C ARG A 176 -5.77 0.97 -16.07
N LEU A 177 -4.77 0.46 -15.35
CA LEU A 177 -4.96 -0.63 -14.40
C LEU A 177 -5.87 -0.22 -13.23
N LEU A 178 -5.65 0.96 -12.64
CA LEU A 178 -6.50 1.47 -11.56
C LEU A 178 -7.94 1.66 -12.03
N ARG A 179 -8.15 2.23 -13.22
CA ARG A 179 -9.48 2.37 -13.81
C ARG A 179 -10.17 1.03 -14.06
N ALA A 180 -9.42 0.04 -14.59
CA ALA A 180 -9.92 -1.32 -14.75
C ALA A 180 -10.29 -1.99 -13.42
N CYS A 181 -9.61 -1.61 -12.33
CA CYS A 181 -9.94 -2.06 -10.97
C CYS A 181 -11.08 -1.28 -10.31
N GLY A 182 -11.75 -0.38 -11.04
CA GLY A 182 -12.87 0.39 -10.53
C GLY A 182 -12.48 1.60 -9.67
N VAL A 183 -11.26 2.13 -9.83
CA VAL A 183 -10.85 3.39 -9.17
C VAL A 183 -11.22 4.57 -10.06
N ALA A 184 -11.90 5.56 -9.49
CA ALA A 184 -12.30 6.79 -10.14
C ALA A 184 -11.64 8.00 -9.48
N TRP A 185 -11.18 8.92 -10.31
CA TRP A 185 -10.67 10.24 -9.93
C TRP A 185 -10.74 11.18 -11.12
N ASP A 186 -10.85 12.47 -10.88
CA ASP A 186 -11.12 13.47 -11.91
C ASP A 186 -9.91 14.28 -12.35
N GLU A 187 -8.82 14.26 -11.55
CA GLU A 187 -7.62 15.05 -11.83
C GLU A 187 -6.49 14.21 -12.44
N PHE A 188 -5.54 14.90 -13.06
CA PHE A 188 -4.30 14.26 -13.54
C PHE A 188 -3.33 14.13 -12.38
N PHE A 189 -2.69 12.98 -12.25
CA PHE A 189 -1.75 12.69 -11.17
C PHE A 189 -0.41 12.22 -11.69
N ASP A 190 0.61 12.50 -10.91
CA ASP A 190 1.94 11.96 -11.09
C ASP A 190 2.04 10.51 -10.55
N HIS A 191 3.25 9.97 -10.52
CA HIS A 191 3.46 8.60 -10.07
C HIS A 191 3.25 8.40 -8.56
N ASP A 192 3.44 9.44 -7.73
CA ASP A 192 3.29 9.36 -6.28
C ASP A 192 1.79 9.34 -5.92
N SER A 193 0.98 10.13 -6.64
CA SER A 193 -0.48 10.08 -6.54
C SER A 193 -1.04 8.72 -6.95
N LEU A 194 -0.49 8.09 -8.01
CA LEU A 194 -0.90 6.74 -8.41
C LEU A 194 -0.48 5.68 -7.38
N ASP A 195 0.66 5.86 -6.71
CA ASP A 195 1.11 4.98 -5.64
C ASP A 195 0.19 5.14 -4.40
N ALA A 196 -0.24 6.37 -4.05
CA ALA A 196 -1.25 6.62 -3.01
C ALA A 196 -2.63 6.02 -3.37
N LEU A 197 -3.07 6.11 -4.63
CA LEU A 197 -4.34 5.49 -5.09
C LEU A 197 -4.32 3.98 -4.98
N VAL A 198 -3.23 3.31 -5.36
CA VAL A 198 -3.17 1.84 -5.21
C VAL A 198 -3.06 1.42 -3.76
N ALA A 199 -2.49 2.26 -2.89
CA ALA A 199 -2.53 2.06 -1.44
C ALA A 199 -3.98 2.13 -0.93
N ALA A 200 -4.75 3.17 -1.30
CA ALA A 200 -6.17 3.28 -0.96
C ALA A 200 -7.00 2.10 -1.51
N LEU A 201 -6.74 1.66 -2.74
CA LEU A 201 -7.36 0.46 -3.31
C LEU A 201 -7.04 -0.79 -2.49
N THR A 202 -5.82 -0.92 -1.99
CA THR A 202 -5.43 -2.04 -1.13
C THR A 202 -6.21 -2.01 0.19
N ALA A 203 -6.34 -0.83 0.81
CA ALA A 203 -7.15 -0.65 2.02
C ALA A 203 -8.63 -1.00 1.78
N TRP A 204 -9.21 -0.56 0.67
CA TRP A 204 -10.60 -0.89 0.32
C TRP A 204 -10.78 -2.38 0.06
N ARG A 205 -9.88 -3.03 -0.68
CA ARG A 205 -9.90 -4.48 -0.90
C ARG A 205 -9.68 -5.28 0.37
N PHE A 206 -8.87 -4.77 1.30
CA PHE A 206 -8.73 -5.35 2.64
C PHE A 206 -10.08 -5.40 3.38
N LEU A 207 -10.84 -4.29 3.42
CA LEU A 207 -12.16 -4.24 4.04
C LEU A 207 -13.17 -5.21 3.41
N ASN A 208 -12.99 -5.53 2.13
CA ASN A 208 -13.85 -6.46 1.39
C ASN A 208 -13.33 -7.92 1.38
N GLY A 209 -12.29 -8.25 2.15
CA GLY A 209 -11.71 -9.60 2.17
C GLY A 209 -11.01 -10.01 0.87
N GLN A 210 -10.63 -9.05 0.04
CA GLN A 210 -10.01 -9.25 -1.28
C GLN A 210 -8.50 -8.94 -1.30
N ALA A 211 -7.90 -8.72 -0.14
CA ALA A 211 -6.47 -8.50 0.02
C ALA A 211 -5.81 -9.70 0.69
N CYS A 212 -4.52 -9.89 0.48
CA CYS A 212 -3.73 -10.87 1.20
C CYS A 212 -2.52 -10.21 1.87
N ALA A 213 -2.12 -10.78 3.01
CA ALA A 213 -0.93 -10.40 3.74
C ALA A 213 0.25 -11.32 3.41
N LEU A 214 1.43 -10.76 3.35
CA LEU A 214 2.70 -11.48 3.28
C LEU A 214 3.53 -11.12 4.49
N GLY A 215 4.21 -12.09 5.07
CA GLY A 215 5.18 -11.82 6.12
C GLY A 215 4.82 -12.41 7.47
N ASP A 216 5.25 -11.72 8.50
CA ASP A 216 5.18 -12.13 9.92
C ASP A 216 4.78 -10.89 10.73
N GLU A 217 3.79 -11.02 11.60
CA GLU A 217 3.26 -9.92 12.42
C GLU A 217 4.33 -9.23 13.28
N ARG A 218 5.37 -9.95 13.66
CA ARG A 218 6.46 -9.41 14.48
C ARG A 218 7.40 -8.46 13.74
N GLU A 219 7.49 -8.60 12.40
CA GLU A 219 8.31 -7.74 11.52
C GLU A 219 7.45 -6.79 10.68
N GLY A 220 6.15 -7.02 10.63
CA GLY A 220 5.18 -6.34 9.81
C GLY A 220 4.70 -7.19 8.64
N LEU A 221 3.43 -6.98 8.29
CA LEU A 221 2.78 -7.61 7.16
C LEU A 221 2.68 -6.61 6.02
N VAL A 222 3.10 -7.00 4.81
CA VAL A 222 2.80 -6.25 3.58
C VAL A 222 1.49 -6.76 2.99
N TRP A 223 0.54 -5.86 2.76
CA TRP A 223 -0.74 -6.16 2.16
C TRP A 223 -0.75 -5.90 0.66
N LEU A 224 -1.35 -6.83 -0.09
CA LEU A 224 -1.51 -6.73 -1.53
C LEU A 224 -2.99 -6.76 -1.90
N PRO A 225 -3.42 -5.99 -2.93
CA PRO A 225 -4.84 -5.85 -3.31
C PRO A 225 -5.36 -7.03 -4.15
N VAL A 226 -5.00 -8.24 -3.79
CA VAL A 226 -5.44 -9.49 -4.45
C VAL A 226 -5.58 -10.59 -3.42
N THR A 227 -6.37 -11.62 -3.71
CA THR A 227 -6.45 -12.80 -2.85
C THR A 227 -5.13 -13.60 -2.84
N ALA A 228 -4.88 -14.37 -1.80
CA ALA A 228 -3.69 -15.22 -1.69
C ALA A 228 -3.58 -16.21 -2.89
N ALA A 229 -4.71 -16.77 -3.33
CA ALA A 229 -4.77 -17.66 -4.49
C ALA A 229 -4.34 -16.93 -5.78
N ALA A 230 -4.85 -15.71 -6.02
CA ALA A 230 -4.48 -14.92 -7.19
C ALA A 230 -2.99 -14.53 -7.16
N PHE A 231 -2.47 -14.16 -5.98
CA PHE A 231 -1.04 -13.87 -5.82
C PHE A 231 -0.17 -15.09 -6.12
N ALA A 232 -0.54 -16.27 -5.61
CA ALA A 232 0.19 -17.50 -5.83
C ALA A 232 0.18 -17.95 -7.30
N ALA A 233 -0.97 -17.84 -7.98
CA ALA A 233 -1.15 -18.25 -9.37
C ALA A 233 -0.34 -17.41 -10.37
N ALA A 234 0.00 -16.15 -10.03
CA ALA A 234 0.75 -15.26 -10.91
C ALA A 234 2.27 -15.40 -10.80
N ARG A 235 2.78 -16.22 -9.88
CA ARG A 235 4.24 -16.40 -9.68
C ARG A 235 4.87 -17.24 -10.79
N PRO A 236 6.14 -16.98 -11.17
CA PRO A 236 6.93 -15.80 -10.79
C PRO A 236 6.49 -14.58 -11.60
N TYR A 237 6.42 -13.42 -10.93
CA TYR A 237 6.10 -12.16 -11.58
C TYR A 237 7.21 -11.76 -12.54
N ARG A 238 6.89 -11.67 -13.82
CA ARG A 238 7.83 -11.27 -14.86
C ARG A 238 7.42 -9.92 -15.46
N ARG A 239 8.39 -9.20 -15.97
CA ARG A 239 8.11 -7.94 -16.69
C ARG A 239 7.28 -8.26 -17.95
N LEU A 240 6.17 -7.54 -18.09
CA LEU A 240 5.31 -7.68 -19.26
C LEU A 240 5.80 -6.77 -20.40
N ASP A 241 5.81 -7.31 -21.60
CA ASP A 241 5.92 -6.53 -22.83
C ASP A 241 4.60 -5.80 -23.15
N GLY A 242 4.55 -5.08 -24.28
CA GLY A 242 3.35 -4.35 -24.70
C GLY A 242 2.13 -5.25 -24.93
N PRO A 243 2.25 -6.32 -25.74
CA PRO A 243 1.16 -7.28 -25.96
C PRO A 243 0.71 -7.98 -24.67
N GLY A 244 1.65 -8.46 -23.86
CA GLY A 244 1.36 -9.12 -22.60
C GLY A 244 0.63 -8.20 -21.61
N PHE A 245 1.04 -6.93 -21.53
CA PHE A 245 0.32 -5.92 -20.73
C PHE A 245 -1.12 -5.71 -21.23
N ALA A 246 -1.30 -5.55 -22.55
CA ALA A 246 -2.62 -5.32 -23.14
C ALA A 246 -3.56 -6.51 -22.91
N ALA A 247 -3.07 -7.75 -23.07
CA ALA A 247 -3.84 -8.97 -22.81
C ALA A 247 -4.30 -9.06 -21.34
N ARG A 248 -3.39 -8.77 -20.39
CA ARG A 248 -3.74 -8.79 -18.96
C ARG A 248 -4.75 -7.72 -18.60
N LEU A 249 -4.61 -6.51 -19.17
CA LEU A 249 -5.56 -5.43 -18.92
C LEU A 249 -6.96 -5.75 -19.47
N ALA A 250 -7.05 -6.31 -20.68
CA ALA A 250 -8.30 -6.76 -21.26
C ALA A 250 -9.01 -7.84 -20.41
N ALA A 251 -8.24 -8.74 -19.79
CA ALA A 251 -8.78 -9.77 -18.90
C ALA A 251 -9.38 -9.19 -17.60
N LEU A 252 -9.07 -7.93 -17.24
CA LEU A 252 -9.67 -7.22 -16.11
C LEU A 252 -10.97 -6.48 -16.48
N GLY A 253 -11.41 -6.55 -17.73
CA GLY A 253 -12.66 -5.93 -18.20
C GLY A 253 -12.49 -4.44 -18.56
N ALA A 254 -11.29 -4.01 -18.91
CA ALA A 254 -10.98 -2.63 -19.32
C ALA A 254 -11.00 -2.45 -20.85
#